data_ce3d82e4cddad02a24d9b2e969708fda
#
_entry.id   ce3d82e4cddad02a24d9b2e969708fda
#
_cell.length_a   1.000
_cell.length_b   1.000
_cell.length_c   1.000
_cell.angle_alpha   90.00
_cell.angle_beta   90.00
_cell.angle_gamma   90.00
#
_symmetry.space_group_name_H-M   'P 1'
#
loop_
_entity.id
_entity.type
_entity.pdbx_description
1 polymer ?
#
loop_
_entity_poly.entity_id
_entity_poly.type
_entity_poly.pdbx_seq_one_letter_code
_entity_poly.pdbx_strand_id
1 'polypeptide(L)'
;MDKICILNFNHTYENQDFYKNKEYEIIDLYDLKSVSRYCDEISLDIIRKKLKEFDDAKINFIDSGNYHYISYLLLEKITEPFVLVLFDHHTDMQPSFFANLMSCGCWVKKALDDNKYIEKVVIIGAKKKLINSIEDKYKDKIICFSEEFIKEKYDWEEFSKKHIKNPIYISIDKDVITPKEAKTDWDQGDLTLEELKNIYSNICKNHEILGIDICGDSSNNSEIFKIDYNNEINNRINKKILEIIEKEEDSYELSTF
;
A
#
# COMPACT_ATOMS: atom_id res chain seq x y z
N MET A 1 -19.88 -1.98 -4.95
CA MET A 1 -18.79 -0.96 -4.87
C MET A 1 -18.37 -0.87 -3.42
N ASP A 2 -17.13 -1.13 -3.14
CA ASP A 2 -16.64 -1.22 -1.77
C ASP A 2 -16.50 0.14 -1.12
N LYS A 3 -16.75 0.18 0.20
CA LYS A 3 -16.61 1.37 1.02
C LYS A 3 -15.14 1.77 1.14
N ILE A 4 -14.87 3.07 1.07
CA ILE A 4 -13.54 3.66 1.18
C ILE A 4 -13.33 4.18 2.59
N CYS A 5 -12.18 3.87 3.20
CA CYS A 5 -11.72 4.49 4.43
C CYS A 5 -10.58 5.47 4.15
N ILE A 6 -10.70 6.69 4.64
CA ILE A 6 -9.67 7.73 4.58
C ILE A 6 -9.06 7.91 5.96
N LEU A 7 -7.79 7.57 6.12
CA LEU A 7 -7.06 7.81 7.36
C LEU A 7 -6.38 9.17 7.28
N ASN A 8 -6.88 10.12 8.05
CA ASN A 8 -6.47 11.52 7.99
C ASN A 8 -5.42 11.83 9.08
N PHE A 9 -4.14 11.80 8.70
CA PHE A 9 -3.03 12.16 9.61
C PHE A 9 -2.54 13.59 9.42
N ASN A 10 -2.56 14.11 8.19
CA ASN A 10 -1.92 15.38 7.82
C ASN A 10 -2.83 16.31 7.01
N HIS A 11 -4.15 16.08 7.03
CA HIS A 11 -5.09 16.83 6.19
C HIS A 11 -4.79 16.76 4.68
N THR A 12 -4.06 15.73 4.24
CA THR A 12 -3.58 15.57 2.88
C THR A 12 -4.72 15.46 1.88
N TYR A 13 -5.81 14.78 2.25
CA TYR A 13 -6.94 14.54 1.35
C TYR A 13 -8.02 15.62 1.38
N GLU A 14 -7.95 16.63 2.26
CA GLU A 14 -9.00 17.66 2.38
C GLU A 14 -9.20 18.45 1.10
N ASN A 15 -8.11 18.70 0.36
CA ASN A 15 -8.12 19.42 -0.92
C ASN A 15 -8.29 18.49 -2.14
N GLN A 16 -8.61 17.22 -1.91
CA GLN A 16 -8.86 16.23 -2.95
C GLN A 16 -10.35 15.83 -2.99
N ASP A 17 -10.81 15.32 -4.12
CA ASP A 17 -12.22 14.95 -4.31
C ASP A 17 -12.43 13.52 -4.85
N PHE A 18 -11.34 12.74 -5.00
CA PHE A 18 -11.37 11.41 -5.61
C PHE A 18 -12.35 10.44 -4.95
N TYR A 19 -12.62 10.60 -3.67
CA TYR A 19 -13.50 9.75 -2.88
C TYR A 19 -14.92 10.32 -2.67
N LYS A 20 -15.14 11.62 -2.91
CA LYS A 20 -16.36 12.35 -2.50
C LYS A 20 -17.66 11.85 -3.17
N ASN A 21 -17.55 11.18 -4.32
CA ASN A 21 -18.70 10.60 -5.04
C ASN A 21 -18.91 9.09 -4.73
N LYS A 22 -18.21 8.57 -3.72
CA LYS A 22 -18.25 7.18 -3.28
C LYS A 22 -18.86 7.08 -1.88
N GLU A 23 -19.15 5.87 -1.42
CA GLU A 23 -19.40 5.64 0.00
C GLU A 23 -18.06 5.66 0.73
N TYR A 24 -17.88 6.56 1.69
CA TYR A 24 -16.62 6.71 2.40
C TYR A 24 -16.79 7.06 3.86
N GLU A 25 -15.77 6.77 4.63
CA GLU A 25 -15.59 7.21 6.01
C GLU A 25 -14.24 7.87 6.20
N ILE A 26 -14.13 8.78 7.16
CA ILE A 26 -12.88 9.44 7.52
C ILE A 26 -12.56 9.11 8.97
N ILE A 27 -11.37 8.58 9.21
CA ILE A 27 -10.82 8.37 10.54
C ILE A 27 -9.81 9.48 10.81
N ASP A 28 -10.17 10.43 11.68
CA ASP A 28 -9.29 11.52 12.08
C ASP A 28 -8.21 11.04 13.07
N LEU A 29 -6.96 11.20 12.66
CA LEU A 29 -5.75 10.79 13.39
C LEU A 29 -4.73 11.93 13.52
N TYR A 30 -5.06 13.13 13.05
CA TYR A 30 -4.14 14.29 12.99
C TYR A 30 -3.74 14.82 14.37
N ASP A 31 -4.51 14.56 15.42
CA ASP A 31 -4.17 14.94 16.80
C ASP A 31 -3.12 14.05 17.44
N LEU A 32 -2.84 12.89 16.85
CA LEU A 32 -1.83 11.96 17.37
C LEU A 32 -0.43 12.52 17.18
N LYS A 33 0.38 12.43 18.23
CA LYS A 33 1.78 12.87 18.22
C LYS A 33 2.72 11.69 18.06
N SER A 34 3.91 11.96 17.51
CA SER A 34 4.97 10.95 17.36
C SER A 34 4.57 9.72 16.55
N VAL A 35 3.73 9.94 15.51
CA VAL A 35 3.23 8.88 14.62
C VAL A 35 3.76 9.00 13.18
N SER A 36 4.49 10.06 12.84
CA SER A 36 5.08 10.25 11.52
C SER A 36 6.40 9.49 11.39
N ARG A 37 6.53 8.62 10.41
CA ARG A 37 7.64 7.69 10.13
C ARG A 37 7.83 6.60 11.17
N TYR A 38 7.68 6.91 12.43
CA TYR A 38 7.81 6.00 13.57
C TYR A 38 6.59 6.11 14.45
N CYS A 39 6.16 5.01 15.02
CA CYS A 39 5.01 4.96 15.91
C CYS A 39 5.33 4.08 17.13
N ASP A 40 5.08 4.60 18.32
CA ASP A 40 5.22 3.82 19.56
C ASP A 40 3.99 2.90 19.78
N GLU A 41 4.14 1.92 20.65
CA GLU A 41 3.08 0.93 20.94
C GLU A 41 1.79 1.58 21.47
N ILE A 42 1.89 2.67 22.23
CA ILE A 42 0.71 3.35 22.80
C ILE A 42 -0.10 3.98 21.65
N SER A 43 0.58 4.68 20.76
CA SER A 43 -0.04 5.29 19.59
C SER A 43 -0.59 4.23 18.61
N LEU A 44 0.14 3.13 18.41
CA LEU A 44 -0.34 1.98 17.62
C LEU A 44 -1.63 1.40 18.19
N ASP A 45 -1.72 1.24 19.52
CA ASP A 45 -2.93 0.73 20.17
C ASP A 45 -4.12 1.68 20.05
N ILE A 46 -3.89 2.99 20.08
CA ILE A 46 -4.93 3.98 19.85
C ILE A 46 -5.44 3.87 18.41
N ILE A 47 -4.53 3.80 17.42
CA ILE A 47 -4.89 3.67 16.02
C ILE A 47 -5.64 2.34 15.79
N ARG A 48 -5.13 1.23 16.33
CA ARG A 48 -5.75 -0.10 16.24
C ARG A 48 -7.21 -0.10 16.76
N LYS A 49 -7.47 0.59 17.87
CA LYS A 49 -8.84 0.74 18.40
C LYS A 49 -9.73 1.54 17.46
N LYS A 50 -9.24 2.66 16.92
CA LYS A 50 -10.00 3.46 15.96
C LYS A 50 -10.29 2.67 14.68
N LEU A 51 -9.33 1.92 14.15
CA LEU A 51 -9.53 1.07 12.97
C LEU A 51 -10.58 -0.03 13.17
N LYS A 52 -10.77 -0.52 14.40
CA LYS A 52 -11.81 -1.52 14.71
C LYS A 52 -13.22 -0.95 14.69
N GLU A 53 -13.39 0.34 14.87
CA GLU A 53 -14.68 1.02 14.80
C GLU A 53 -15.19 1.16 13.35
N PHE A 54 -14.28 0.98 12.36
CA PHE A 54 -14.51 1.18 10.93
C PHE A 54 -14.07 -0.04 10.12
N ASP A 55 -14.55 -1.22 10.50
CA ASP A 55 -13.95 -2.52 10.07
C ASP A 55 -14.47 -3.03 8.71
N ASP A 56 -15.38 -2.33 8.06
CA ASP A 56 -16.06 -2.77 6.85
C ASP A 56 -15.50 -2.17 5.54
N ALA A 57 -14.47 -1.33 5.62
CA ALA A 57 -13.85 -0.75 4.44
C ALA A 57 -12.80 -1.68 3.83
N LYS A 58 -12.98 -2.05 2.57
CA LYS A 58 -12.02 -2.87 1.81
C LYS A 58 -10.88 -2.04 1.22
N ILE A 59 -11.14 -0.76 0.91
CA ILE A 59 -10.16 0.14 0.31
C ILE A 59 -9.78 1.23 1.33
N ASN A 60 -8.49 1.31 1.67
CA ASN A 60 -7.98 2.23 2.68
C ASN A 60 -6.96 3.19 2.10
N PHE A 61 -7.16 4.50 2.23
CA PHE A 61 -6.18 5.52 1.89
C PHE A 61 -5.47 6.02 3.15
N ILE A 62 -4.14 5.82 3.22
CA ILE A 62 -3.33 5.97 4.46
C ILE A 62 -2.58 7.30 4.53
N ASP A 63 -2.89 8.30 3.71
CA ASP A 63 -2.15 9.57 3.71
C ASP A 63 -0.74 9.44 3.06
N SER A 64 0.30 10.02 3.64
CA SER A 64 1.66 9.96 3.09
C SER A 64 2.37 8.64 3.42
N GLY A 65 3.44 8.31 2.68
CA GLY A 65 4.27 7.13 2.93
C GLY A 65 4.88 7.07 4.34
N ASN A 66 4.88 8.20 5.08
CA ASN A 66 5.27 8.21 6.50
C ASN A 66 4.39 7.31 7.39
N TYR A 67 3.19 6.99 6.94
CA TYR A 67 2.20 6.19 7.67
C TYR A 67 1.99 4.81 7.06
N HIS A 68 2.82 4.38 6.11
CA HIS A 68 2.70 3.07 5.47
C HIS A 68 2.67 1.88 6.46
N TYR A 69 3.25 2.05 7.66
CA TYR A 69 3.18 1.05 8.74
C TYR A 69 1.74 0.73 9.21
N ILE A 70 0.74 1.54 8.84
CA ILE A 70 -0.67 1.24 9.11
C ILE A 70 -1.12 -0.05 8.42
N SER A 71 -0.54 -0.38 7.27
CA SER A 71 -0.77 -1.64 6.57
C SER A 71 -0.55 -2.84 7.51
N TYR A 72 0.44 -2.78 8.41
CA TYR A 72 0.62 -3.81 9.44
C TYR A 72 -0.64 -4.01 10.29
N LEU A 73 -1.29 -2.92 10.74
CA LEU A 73 -2.52 -3.00 11.53
C LEU A 73 -3.72 -3.50 10.73
N LEU A 74 -3.79 -3.16 9.44
CA LEU A 74 -4.83 -3.66 8.54
C LEU A 74 -4.68 -5.16 8.30
N LEU A 75 -3.46 -5.66 8.16
CA LEU A 75 -3.16 -7.09 8.01
C LEU A 75 -3.43 -7.92 9.27
N GLU A 76 -3.42 -7.31 10.47
CA GLU A 76 -3.75 -8.02 11.73
C GLU A 76 -5.17 -8.60 11.75
N LYS A 77 -6.08 -8.06 10.93
CA LYS A 77 -7.47 -8.49 10.84
C LYS A 77 -7.65 -9.78 10.05
N ILE A 78 -6.68 -10.14 9.20
CA ILE A 78 -6.76 -11.30 8.33
C ILE A 78 -6.34 -12.55 9.12
N THR A 79 -7.26 -13.51 9.22
CA THR A 79 -7.09 -14.74 10.02
C THR A 79 -7.10 -16.02 9.18
N GLU A 80 -6.86 -15.90 7.88
CA GLU A 80 -6.72 -16.99 6.92
C GLU A 80 -5.45 -16.81 6.08
N PRO A 81 -4.89 -17.89 5.50
CA PRO A 81 -3.67 -17.79 4.69
C PRO A 81 -3.84 -16.85 3.49
N PHE A 82 -2.92 -15.91 3.32
CA PHE A 82 -2.95 -14.94 2.23
C PHE A 82 -1.55 -14.58 1.72
N VAL A 83 -1.52 -13.92 0.56
CA VAL A 83 -0.31 -13.35 -0.03
C VAL A 83 -0.41 -11.82 0.01
N LEU A 84 0.61 -11.16 0.56
CA LEU A 84 0.76 -9.71 0.47
C LEU A 84 1.40 -9.36 -0.87
N VAL A 85 0.74 -8.53 -1.68
CA VAL A 85 1.29 -7.94 -2.90
C VAL A 85 1.56 -6.47 -2.62
N LEU A 86 2.85 -6.09 -2.61
CA LEU A 86 3.31 -4.76 -2.28
C LEU A 86 3.89 -4.09 -3.53
N PHE A 87 3.31 -2.98 -3.96
CA PHE A 87 3.86 -2.05 -4.93
C PHE A 87 4.57 -0.93 -4.17
N ASP A 88 5.90 -0.88 -4.23
CA ASP A 88 6.68 0.05 -3.43
C ASP A 88 8.10 0.19 -4.00
N HIS A 89 8.65 1.41 -3.95
CA HIS A 89 10.05 1.66 -4.29
C HIS A 89 11.01 1.20 -3.20
N HIS A 90 10.49 0.92 -2.01
CA HIS A 90 11.19 0.37 -0.85
C HIS A 90 10.79 -1.10 -0.61
N THR A 91 11.45 -1.78 0.29
CA THR A 91 11.09 -3.15 0.67
C THR A 91 10.34 -3.22 1.98
N ASP A 92 10.41 -2.16 2.77
CA ASP A 92 9.90 -2.05 4.13
C ASP A 92 10.31 -3.21 5.07
N MET A 93 11.49 -3.77 4.74
CA MET A 93 12.14 -4.88 5.44
C MET A 93 13.34 -4.44 6.28
N GLN A 94 13.46 -3.13 6.55
CA GLN A 94 14.57 -2.61 7.36
C GLN A 94 14.49 -3.12 8.81
N PRO A 95 15.62 -3.31 9.49
CA PRO A 95 15.58 -3.56 10.93
C PRO A 95 15.02 -2.33 11.66
N SER A 96 14.20 -2.57 12.68
CA SER A 96 13.78 -1.46 13.56
C SER A 96 14.98 -0.85 14.25
N PHE A 97 15.15 0.48 14.18
CA PHE A 97 16.24 1.19 14.85
C PHE A 97 16.14 1.14 16.38
N PHE A 98 14.91 1.01 16.90
CA PHE A 98 14.63 0.89 18.32
C PHE A 98 13.71 -0.31 18.52
N ALA A 99 14.04 -1.16 19.48
CA ALA A 99 13.47 -2.51 19.66
C ALA A 99 11.92 -2.59 19.67
N ASN A 100 11.22 -1.49 19.91
CA ASN A 100 9.75 -1.47 20.04
C ASN A 100 9.08 -0.36 19.23
N LEU A 101 9.77 0.27 18.26
CA LEU A 101 9.15 1.26 17.40
C LEU A 101 8.76 0.63 16.05
N MET A 102 7.50 0.74 15.72
CA MET A 102 7.02 0.52 14.35
C MET A 102 7.50 1.66 13.45
N SER A 103 7.86 1.36 12.21
CA SER A 103 8.19 2.40 11.23
C SER A 103 7.67 2.05 9.84
N CYS A 104 7.52 3.07 8.99
CA CYS A 104 7.17 2.88 7.59
C CYS A 104 8.16 1.95 6.86
N GLY A 105 9.45 1.95 7.23
CA GLY A 105 10.46 1.11 6.57
C GLY A 105 10.66 -0.29 7.18
N CYS A 106 9.92 -0.68 8.24
CA CYS A 106 10.10 -2.00 8.87
C CYS A 106 8.82 -2.83 8.99
N TRP A 107 7.69 -2.32 8.54
CA TRP A 107 6.39 -2.92 8.81
C TRP A 107 6.20 -4.29 8.14
N VAL A 108 6.71 -4.48 6.92
CA VAL A 108 6.63 -5.78 6.20
C VAL A 108 7.38 -6.86 6.97
N LYS A 109 8.59 -6.54 7.44
CA LYS A 109 9.38 -7.45 8.27
C LYS A 109 8.62 -7.84 9.53
N LYS A 110 8.06 -6.84 10.23
CA LYS A 110 7.30 -7.07 11.45
C LYS A 110 6.02 -7.87 11.19
N ALA A 111 5.32 -7.58 10.10
CA ALA A 111 4.15 -8.35 9.69
C ALA A 111 4.50 -9.83 9.44
N LEU A 112 5.61 -10.12 8.76
CA LEU A 112 6.09 -11.49 8.55
C LEU A 112 6.49 -12.22 9.84
N ASP A 113 7.00 -11.50 10.83
CA ASP A 113 7.38 -12.06 12.13
C ASP A 113 6.13 -12.35 13.01
N ASP A 114 5.11 -11.50 12.97
CA ASP A 114 3.97 -11.53 13.90
C ASP A 114 2.71 -12.21 13.31
N ASN A 115 2.47 -12.12 12.00
CA ASN A 115 1.29 -12.69 11.36
C ASN A 115 1.60 -14.02 10.65
N LYS A 116 1.22 -15.12 11.28
CA LYS A 116 1.42 -16.48 10.74
C LYS A 116 0.65 -16.78 9.46
N TYR A 117 -0.36 -15.98 9.11
CA TYR A 117 -1.20 -16.16 7.93
C TYR A 117 -0.57 -15.58 6.66
N ILE A 118 0.49 -14.79 6.76
CA ILE A 118 1.25 -14.33 5.59
C ILE A 118 2.06 -15.50 5.04
N GLU A 119 1.58 -16.09 3.95
CA GLU A 119 2.25 -17.19 3.26
C GLU A 119 3.44 -16.69 2.44
N LYS A 120 3.23 -15.60 1.70
CA LYS A 120 4.24 -14.95 0.88
C LYS A 120 4.04 -13.43 0.84
N VAL A 121 5.13 -12.75 0.53
CA VAL A 121 5.14 -11.34 0.15
C VAL A 121 5.72 -11.22 -1.25
N VAL A 122 5.00 -10.54 -2.14
CA VAL A 122 5.47 -10.21 -3.50
C VAL A 122 5.72 -8.71 -3.52
N ILE A 123 6.98 -8.28 -3.65
CA ILE A 123 7.39 -6.87 -3.68
C ILE A 123 7.70 -6.48 -5.11
N ILE A 124 7.06 -5.42 -5.60
CA ILE A 124 7.12 -4.98 -7.01
C ILE A 124 7.56 -3.52 -7.07
N GLY A 125 8.68 -3.25 -7.72
CA GLY A 125 9.19 -1.88 -7.94
C GLY A 125 10.34 -1.46 -7.05
N ALA A 126 10.75 -2.31 -6.10
CA ALA A 126 11.75 -1.92 -5.13
C ALA A 126 13.17 -1.80 -5.74
N LYS A 127 13.98 -0.93 -5.13
CA LYS A 127 15.40 -0.79 -5.47
C LYS A 127 16.16 -2.09 -5.28
N LYS A 128 16.90 -2.51 -6.27
CA LYS A 128 17.76 -3.72 -6.21
C LYS A 128 18.69 -3.75 -4.99
N LYS A 129 19.21 -2.59 -4.58
CA LYS A 129 20.05 -2.49 -3.38
C LYS A 129 19.28 -2.89 -2.10
N LEU A 130 18.02 -2.48 -1.98
CA LEU A 130 17.18 -2.81 -0.83
C LEU A 130 16.77 -4.28 -0.84
N ILE A 131 16.43 -4.82 -2.02
CA ILE A 131 16.17 -6.25 -2.20
C ILE A 131 17.36 -7.10 -1.74
N ASN A 132 18.57 -6.71 -2.12
CA ASN A 132 19.78 -7.42 -1.75
C ASN A 132 20.11 -7.34 -0.24
N SER A 133 19.53 -6.41 0.48
CA SER A 133 19.71 -6.26 1.94
C SER A 133 18.70 -7.06 2.78
N ILE A 134 17.75 -7.74 2.15
CA ILE A 134 16.78 -8.60 2.85
C ILE A 134 17.52 -9.77 3.52
N GLU A 135 17.28 -9.96 4.79
CA GLU A 135 17.89 -11.05 5.58
C GLU A 135 17.52 -12.44 4.99
N ASP A 136 18.49 -13.35 4.97
CA ASP A 136 18.32 -14.68 4.35
C ASP A 136 17.13 -15.47 4.90
N LYS A 137 16.81 -15.30 6.18
CA LYS A 137 15.68 -16.02 6.83
C LYS A 137 14.30 -15.70 6.23
N TYR A 138 14.16 -14.59 5.48
CA TYR A 138 12.88 -14.22 4.84
C TYR A 138 12.82 -14.60 3.35
N LYS A 139 13.95 -14.96 2.73
CA LYS A 139 14.02 -15.17 1.28
C LYS A 139 13.07 -16.24 0.75
N ASP A 140 12.76 -17.25 1.55
CA ASP A 140 11.80 -18.29 1.16
C ASP A 140 10.35 -17.81 1.13
N LYS A 141 10.05 -16.72 1.84
CA LYS A 141 8.72 -16.11 1.91
C LYS A 141 8.55 -14.91 1.00
N ILE A 142 9.62 -14.36 0.42
CA ILE A 142 9.59 -13.11 -0.34
C ILE A 142 9.98 -13.35 -1.79
N ILE A 143 9.18 -12.78 -2.70
CA ILE A 143 9.50 -12.69 -4.13
C ILE A 143 9.62 -11.21 -4.47
N CYS A 144 10.75 -10.78 -5.03
CA CYS A 144 10.97 -9.38 -5.37
C CYS A 144 11.18 -9.20 -6.86
N PHE A 145 10.53 -8.17 -7.39
CA PHE A 145 10.75 -7.65 -8.74
C PHE A 145 11.29 -6.23 -8.62
N SER A 146 12.55 -6.03 -9.00
CA SER A 146 13.17 -4.70 -8.93
C SER A 146 12.60 -3.75 -9.98
N GLU A 147 12.79 -2.45 -9.78
CA GLU A 147 12.38 -1.42 -10.73
C GLU A 147 12.96 -1.65 -12.14
N GLU A 148 14.19 -2.17 -12.25
CA GLU A 148 14.80 -2.50 -13.55
C GLU A 148 14.10 -3.70 -14.19
N PHE A 149 13.75 -4.73 -13.40
CA PHE A 149 13.09 -5.93 -13.90
C PHE A 149 11.71 -5.65 -14.50
N ILE A 150 10.96 -4.72 -13.92
CA ILE A 150 9.60 -4.39 -14.38
C ILE A 150 9.60 -3.84 -15.82
N LYS A 151 10.71 -3.23 -16.25
CA LYS A 151 10.87 -2.73 -17.64
C LYS A 151 11.06 -3.84 -18.66
N GLU A 152 11.28 -5.07 -18.20
CA GLU A 152 11.36 -6.23 -19.06
C GLU A 152 9.95 -6.78 -19.36
N LYS A 153 9.83 -7.46 -20.52
CA LYS A 153 8.57 -8.13 -20.85
C LYS A 153 8.43 -9.39 -20.00
N TYR A 154 7.45 -9.42 -19.12
CA TYR A 154 7.20 -10.52 -18.20
C TYR A 154 5.74 -10.95 -18.22
N ASP A 155 5.48 -12.26 -18.08
CA ASP A 155 4.13 -12.81 -18.00
C ASP A 155 3.62 -12.82 -16.55
N TRP A 156 2.98 -11.71 -16.16
CA TRP A 156 2.43 -11.54 -14.83
C TRP A 156 1.24 -12.46 -14.54
N GLU A 157 0.49 -12.85 -15.57
CA GLU A 157 -0.62 -13.79 -15.40
C GLU A 157 -0.11 -15.20 -15.13
N GLU A 158 0.91 -15.66 -15.86
CA GLU A 158 1.56 -16.95 -15.56
C GLU A 158 2.21 -16.95 -14.18
N PHE A 159 2.93 -15.87 -13.84
CA PHE A 159 3.52 -15.70 -12.52
C PHE A 159 2.45 -15.83 -11.43
N SER A 160 1.36 -15.09 -11.53
CA SER A 160 0.26 -15.10 -10.57
C SER A 160 -0.30 -16.52 -10.40
N LYS A 161 -0.67 -17.19 -11.47
CA LYS A 161 -1.18 -18.58 -11.44
C LYS A 161 -0.21 -19.59 -10.83
N LYS A 162 1.08 -19.38 -11.01
CA LYS A 162 2.12 -20.32 -10.54
C LYS A 162 2.49 -20.10 -9.08
N HIS A 163 2.62 -18.87 -8.63
CA HIS A 163 3.23 -18.50 -7.36
C HIS A 163 2.27 -17.98 -6.29
N ILE A 164 1.07 -17.53 -6.67
CA ILE A 164 0.03 -17.07 -5.75
C ILE A 164 -1.06 -18.17 -5.68
N LYS A 165 -1.33 -18.69 -4.49
CA LYS A 165 -2.29 -19.79 -4.30
C LYS A 165 -3.41 -19.46 -3.32
N ASN A 166 -3.26 -18.39 -2.58
CA ASN A 166 -4.19 -17.92 -1.56
C ASN A 166 -4.81 -16.58 -1.99
N PRO A 167 -5.88 -16.14 -1.32
CA PRO A 167 -6.35 -14.77 -1.44
C PRO A 167 -5.22 -13.75 -1.28
N ILE A 168 -5.39 -12.57 -1.81
CA ILE A 168 -4.37 -11.53 -1.79
C ILE A 168 -4.82 -10.31 -0.99
N TYR A 169 -3.85 -9.66 -0.33
CA TYR A 169 -3.97 -8.30 0.16
C TYR A 169 -3.02 -7.42 -0.63
N ILE A 170 -3.45 -6.25 -1.05
CA ILE A 170 -2.66 -5.36 -1.89
C ILE A 170 -2.33 -4.09 -1.13
N SER A 171 -1.05 -3.72 -1.09
CA SER A 171 -0.58 -2.45 -0.57
C SER A 171 0.15 -1.69 -1.67
N ILE A 172 -0.21 -0.42 -1.87
CA ILE A 172 0.36 0.44 -2.91
C ILE A 172 0.95 1.69 -2.25
N ASP A 173 2.29 1.78 -2.18
CA ASP A 173 2.94 3.07 -1.95
C ASP A 173 3.16 3.76 -3.30
N LYS A 174 2.60 4.95 -3.46
CA LYS A 174 2.72 5.73 -4.70
C LYS A 174 4.14 6.18 -4.99
N ASP A 175 5.09 6.00 -4.08
CA ASP A 175 6.49 6.27 -4.37
C ASP A 175 7.08 5.27 -5.38
N VAL A 176 6.44 4.13 -5.63
CA VAL A 176 6.78 3.25 -6.75
C VAL A 176 6.54 3.93 -8.11
N ILE A 177 5.63 4.90 -8.16
CA ILE A 177 5.20 5.58 -9.39
C ILE A 177 6.17 6.71 -9.75
N THR A 178 6.40 6.88 -11.05
CA THR A 178 7.28 7.93 -11.56
C THR A 178 6.88 9.33 -11.07
N PRO A 179 7.85 10.21 -10.75
CA PRO A 179 7.58 11.60 -10.33
C PRO A 179 6.80 12.44 -11.34
N LYS A 180 6.64 11.96 -12.56
CA LYS A 180 5.80 12.61 -13.58
C LYS A 180 4.31 12.41 -13.32
N GLU A 181 3.92 11.32 -12.68
CA GLU A 181 2.52 10.91 -12.51
C GLU A 181 2.03 10.98 -11.05
N ALA A 182 2.90 10.81 -10.05
CA ALA A 182 2.59 10.96 -8.63
C ALA A 182 3.58 11.91 -7.94
N LYS A 183 3.18 12.47 -6.80
CA LYS A 183 4.04 13.32 -5.94
C LYS A 183 4.05 12.77 -4.53
N THR A 184 5.22 12.40 -4.06
CA THR A 184 5.42 11.81 -2.73
C THR A 184 6.49 12.55 -1.95
N ASP A 185 6.60 12.27 -0.65
CA ASP A 185 7.65 12.83 0.21
C ASP A 185 8.92 11.98 0.22
N TRP A 186 8.87 10.79 -0.37
CA TRP A 186 9.97 9.84 -0.45
C TRP A 186 10.58 9.83 -1.86
N ASP A 187 11.76 9.26 -1.97
CA ASP A 187 12.36 9.03 -3.28
C ASP A 187 11.52 8.03 -4.09
N GLN A 188 11.29 8.36 -5.35
CA GLN A 188 10.35 7.65 -6.20
C GLN A 188 11.03 6.74 -7.20
N GLY A 189 10.35 5.66 -7.51
CA GLY A 189 10.67 4.75 -8.62
C GLY A 189 10.30 5.34 -9.98
N ASP A 190 10.25 4.46 -10.96
CA ASP A 190 9.99 4.83 -12.35
C ASP A 190 8.83 4.02 -12.97
N LEU A 191 7.98 3.40 -12.14
CA LEU A 191 6.79 2.68 -12.62
C LEU A 191 5.77 3.69 -13.14
N THR A 192 5.29 3.48 -14.36
CA THR A 192 4.16 4.26 -14.88
C THR A 192 2.84 3.69 -14.37
N LEU A 193 1.79 4.51 -14.33
CA LEU A 193 0.47 4.05 -13.96
C LEU A 193 -0.05 2.94 -14.89
N GLU A 194 0.29 2.98 -16.18
CA GLU A 194 -0.11 1.93 -17.11
C GLU A 194 0.61 0.61 -16.85
N GLU A 195 1.89 0.63 -16.47
CA GLU A 195 2.61 -0.56 -16.03
C GLU A 195 2.01 -1.10 -14.72
N LEU A 196 1.73 -0.25 -13.72
CA LEU A 196 1.05 -0.63 -12.49
C LEU A 196 -0.28 -1.32 -12.78
N LYS A 197 -1.12 -0.69 -13.61
CA LYS A 197 -2.41 -1.24 -14.03
C LYS A 197 -2.26 -2.61 -14.69
N ASN A 198 -1.32 -2.76 -15.62
CA ASN A 198 -1.09 -4.04 -16.29
C ASN A 198 -0.68 -5.14 -15.29
N ILE A 199 0.23 -4.84 -14.37
CA ILE A 199 0.68 -5.79 -13.36
C ILE A 199 -0.46 -6.14 -12.40
N TYR A 200 -1.15 -5.11 -11.89
CA TYR A 200 -2.29 -5.24 -10.98
C TYR A 200 -3.37 -6.14 -11.59
N SER A 201 -3.86 -5.82 -12.80
CA SER A 201 -4.91 -6.58 -13.47
C SER A 201 -4.53 -8.05 -13.67
N ASN A 202 -3.29 -8.34 -14.08
CA ASN A 202 -2.85 -9.72 -14.31
C ASN A 202 -2.67 -10.52 -13.00
N ILE A 203 -2.30 -9.85 -11.90
CA ILE A 203 -2.19 -10.50 -10.59
C ILE A 203 -3.60 -10.75 -10.02
N CYS A 204 -4.48 -9.76 -10.06
CA CYS A 204 -5.79 -9.82 -9.39
C CYS A 204 -6.80 -10.72 -10.08
N LYS A 205 -6.69 -10.89 -11.39
CA LYS A 205 -7.66 -11.58 -12.25
C LYS A 205 -8.18 -12.93 -11.75
N ASN A 206 -7.37 -13.67 -10.99
CA ASN A 206 -7.69 -15.03 -10.56
C ASN A 206 -7.67 -15.20 -9.03
N HIS A 207 -7.66 -14.10 -8.27
CA HIS A 207 -7.54 -14.15 -6.81
C HIS A 207 -8.59 -13.29 -6.14
N GLU A 208 -9.12 -13.80 -5.05
CA GLU A 208 -9.92 -13.00 -4.12
C GLU A 208 -9.04 -11.92 -3.48
N ILE A 209 -9.55 -10.68 -3.43
CA ILE A 209 -8.88 -9.54 -2.81
C ILE A 209 -9.50 -9.33 -1.42
N LEU A 210 -8.70 -9.56 -0.37
CA LEU A 210 -9.12 -9.41 1.03
C LEU A 210 -9.16 -7.95 1.49
N GLY A 211 -8.37 -7.10 0.86
CA GLY A 211 -8.31 -5.67 1.14
C GLY A 211 -7.21 -5.00 0.36
N ILE A 212 -7.29 -3.68 0.31
CA ILE A 212 -6.35 -2.82 -0.42
C ILE A 212 -6.03 -1.62 0.44
N ASP A 213 -4.76 -1.24 0.52
CA ASP A 213 -4.38 0.07 1.02
C ASP A 213 -3.51 0.84 0.04
N ILE A 214 -3.62 2.16 0.09
CA ILE A 214 -2.91 3.10 -0.76
C ILE A 214 -2.32 4.20 0.12
N CYS A 215 -1.02 4.44 0.03
CA CYS A 215 -0.35 5.55 0.68
C CYS A 215 0.56 6.32 -0.28
N GLY A 216 1.37 7.23 0.25
CA GLY A 216 2.39 7.92 -0.51
C GLY A 216 1.95 9.26 -1.09
N ASP A 217 0.87 9.87 -0.60
CA ASP A 217 0.60 11.27 -0.95
C ASP A 217 1.69 12.20 -0.39
N SER A 218 1.99 13.29 -1.12
CA SER A 218 2.84 14.35 -0.60
C SER A 218 2.14 15.04 0.55
N SER A 219 2.81 15.15 1.70
CA SER A 219 2.29 15.87 2.86
C SER A 219 2.22 17.38 2.61
N ASN A 220 1.31 18.07 3.32
CA ASN A 220 1.11 19.51 3.20
C ASN A 220 2.24 20.37 3.83
N ASN A 221 3.45 19.82 3.96
CA ASN A 221 4.61 20.52 4.55
C ASN A 221 5.44 21.34 3.55
N SER A 222 4.96 21.49 2.30
CA SER A 222 5.64 22.22 1.23
C SER A 222 5.19 23.70 1.16
N GLU A 223 5.83 24.49 0.29
CA GLU A 223 5.36 25.84 -0.04
C GLU A 223 3.95 25.79 -0.65
N ILE A 224 3.08 26.75 -0.34
CA ILE A 224 1.65 26.76 -0.68
C ILE A 224 1.39 26.42 -2.17
N PHE A 225 2.13 27.03 -3.09
CA PHE A 225 1.96 26.76 -4.54
C PHE A 225 2.33 25.32 -4.94
N LYS A 226 3.26 24.69 -4.22
CA LYS A 226 3.62 23.29 -4.46
C LYS A 226 2.58 22.33 -3.90
N ILE A 227 1.93 22.72 -2.79
CA ILE A 227 0.85 21.93 -2.19
C ILE A 227 -0.30 21.79 -3.17
N ASP A 228 -0.81 22.88 -3.75
CA ASP A 228 -1.92 22.84 -4.69
C ASP A 228 -1.59 21.99 -5.92
N TYR A 229 -0.40 22.16 -6.49
CA TYR A 229 0.06 21.39 -7.64
C TYR A 229 0.20 19.89 -7.32
N ASN A 230 0.77 19.54 -6.17
CA ASN A 230 0.92 18.16 -5.74
C ASN A 230 -0.45 17.52 -5.47
N ASN A 231 -1.36 18.25 -4.82
CA ASN A 231 -2.72 17.78 -4.54
C ASN A 231 -3.51 17.53 -5.84
N GLU A 232 -3.40 18.38 -6.85
CA GLU A 232 -4.05 18.18 -8.16
C GLU A 232 -3.55 16.90 -8.84
N ILE A 233 -2.23 16.68 -8.86
CA ILE A 233 -1.63 15.47 -9.44
C ILE A 233 -2.08 14.24 -8.66
N ASN A 234 -1.97 14.27 -7.32
CA ASN A 234 -2.29 13.14 -6.48
C ASN A 234 -3.80 12.82 -6.49
N ASN A 235 -4.65 13.83 -6.52
CA ASN A 235 -6.08 13.62 -6.68
C ASN A 235 -6.42 12.89 -8.01
N ARG A 236 -5.76 13.28 -9.08
CA ARG A 236 -5.93 12.61 -10.39
C ARG A 236 -5.41 11.17 -10.36
N ILE A 237 -4.26 10.90 -9.73
CA ILE A 237 -3.73 9.55 -9.65
C ILE A 237 -4.57 8.67 -8.74
N ASN A 238 -5.06 9.20 -7.60
CA ASN A 238 -5.96 8.49 -6.70
C ASN A 238 -7.27 8.09 -7.40
N LYS A 239 -7.86 8.98 -8.21
CA LYS A 239 -9.03 8.63 -9.06
C LYS A 239 -8.72 7.46 -10.00
N LYS A 240 -7.58 7.51 -10.68
CA LYS A 240 -7.20 6.46 -11.63
C LYS A 240 -6.89 5.13 -10.96
N ILE A 241 -6.28 5.14 -9.78
CA ILE A 241 -6.05 3.91 -9.00
C ILE A 241 -7.39 3.30 -8.59
N LEU A 242 -8.35 4.10 -8.12
CA LEU A 242 -9.70 3.61 -7.82
C LEU A 242 -10.38 3.02 -9.04
N GLU A 243 -10.29 3.67 -10.21
CA GLU A 243 -10.86 3.14 -11.47
C GLU A 243 -10.25 1.79 -11.87
N ILE A 244 -8.95 1.59 -11.60
CA ILE A 244 -8.28 0.30 -11.84
C ILE A 244 -8.83 -0.76 -10.89
N ILE A 245 -8.93 -0.45 -9.60
CA ILE A 245 -9.42 -1.37 -8.57
C ILE A 245 -10.85 -1.82 -8.88
N GLU A 246 -11.77 -0.87 -9.07
CA GLU A 246 -13.19 -1.13 -9.33
C GLU A 246 -13.41 -2.00 -10.57
N LYS A 247 -12.65 -1.74 -11.63
CA LYS A 247 -12.76 -2.51 -12.86
C LYS A 247 -12.37 -3.98 -12.71
N GLU A 248 -11.37 -4.27 -11.90
CA GLU A 248 -10.92 -5.65 -11.70
C GLU A 248 -11.83 -6.40 -10.73
N GLU A 249 -12.42 -5.73 -9.72
CA GLU A 249 -13.43 -6.31 -8.84
C GLU A 249 -14.67 -6.74 -9.62
N ASP A 250 -15.21 -5.86 -10.47
CA ASP A 250 -16.35 -6.17 -11.35
C ASP A 250 -16.05 -7.39 -12.25
N SER A 251 -14.82 -7.47 -12.77
CA SER A 251 -14.38 -8.57 -13.64
C SER A 251 -14.28 -9.90 -12.90
N TYR A 252 -13.81 -9.88 -11.65
CA TYR A 252 -13.70 -11.07 -10.81
C TYR A 252 -15.09 -11.62 -10.42
N GLU A 253 -16.01 -10.77 -10.00
CA GLU A 253 -17.37 -11.15 -9.67
C GLU A 253 -18.08 -11.81 -10.87
N LEU A 254 -17.92 -11.27 -12.08
CA LEU A 254 -18.49 -11.85 -13.30
C LEU A 254 -17.88 -13.21 -13.67
N SER A 255 -16.68 -13.51 -13.26
CA SER A 255 -15.98 -14.77 -13.57
C SER A 255 -16.33 -15.93 -12.60
N THR A 256 -16.92 -15.62 -11.45
CA THR A 256 -17.28 -16.57 -10.39
C THR A 256 -18.73 -17.04 -10.46
N PHE A 257 -19.51 -16.53 -11.43
CA PHE A 257 -20.87 -16.97 -11.81
C PHE A 257 -20.85 -17.79 -13.10
#